data_5af90a0810356cdb9ce229563d9aa087
#
_entry.id   5af90a0810356cdb9ce229563d9aa087
#
_cell.length_a   1.000
_cell.length_b   1.000
_cell.length_c   1.000
_cell.angle_alpha   90.00
_cell.angle_beta   90.00
_cell.angle_gamma   90.00
#
_symmetry.space_group_name_H-M   'P 1'
#
loop_
_entity.id
_entity.type
_entity.pdbx_description
1 polymer ?
#
loop_
_entity_poly.entity_id
_entity_poly.type
_entity_poly.pdbx_seq_one_letter_code
_entity_poly.pdbx_strand_id
1 'polypeptide(L)'
;MKLRTFVDADSDVFLAKFESAYRQLFGQVIDGLEVEITNWSLTVATTRQMIPKVKRNLAGHKLQFREKRNFFDAALRRTVSATSVQRSAMQPNVQLDGPAVIIEDETATIVTSGFTAIGQADGSLLLLRKEPTQ
;
A
#
# COMPACT_ATOMS: atom_id res chain seq x y z
N MET A 1 -18.28 -12.49 -18.67
CA MET A 1 -17.92 -11.76 -19.90
C MET A 1 -17.85 -12.79 -21.02
N LYS A 2 -18.72 -12.71 -22.03
CA LYS A 2 -18.62 -13.59 -23.21
C LYS A 2 -17.58 -13.00 -24.15
N LEU A 3 -16.53 -13.75 -24.42
CA LEU A 3 -15.58 -13.44 -25.49
C LEU A 3 -16.32 -13.66 -26.82
N ARG A 4 -16.29 -12.66 -27.70
CA ARG A 4 -16.74 -12.79 -29.09
C ARG A 4 -15.62 -12.44 -30.05
N THR A 5 -15.59 -13.08 -31.19
CA THR A 5 -14.67 -12.70 -32.25
C THR A 5 -15.16 -11.40 -32.91
N PHE A 6 -14.24 -10.50 -33.21
CA PHE A 6 -14.55 -9.30 -34.01
C PHE A 6 -14.90 -9.69 -35.45
N VAL A 7 -15.82 -8.96 -36.03
CA VAL A 7 -16.27 -9.10 -37.41
C VAL A 7 -16.20 -7.74 -38.12
N ASP A 8 -16.25 -7.72 -39.45
CA ASP A 8 -16.12 -6.48 -40.24
C ASP A 8 -17.13 -5.39 -39.83
N ALA A 9 -18.34 -5.77 -39.40
CA ALA A 9 -19.34 -4.84 -38.89
C ALA A 9 -18.91 -4.11 -37.59
N ASP A 10 -17.86 -4.55 -36.92
CA ASP A 10 -17.34 -3.87 -35.74
C ASP A 10 -16.49 -2.65 -36.12
N SER A 11 -16.02 -2.52 -37.36
CA SER A 11 -15.25 -1.38 -37.86
C SER A 11 -16.00 -0.06 -37.67
N ASP A 12 -17.30 -0.05 -38.00
CA ASP A 12 -18.15 1.13 -37.86
C ASP A 12 -18.30 1.53 -36.38
N VAL A 13 -18.35 0.56 -35.47
CA VAL A 13 -18.43 0.79 -34.04
C VAL A 13 -17.12 1.42 -33.51
N PHE A 14 -15.97 0.95 -34.00
CA PHE A 14 -14.66 1.53 -33.63
C PHE A 14 -14.51 2.94 -34.15
N LEU A 15 -14.89 3.17 -35.44
CA LEU A 15 -14.87 4.50 -36.06
C LEU A 15 -15.73 5.49 -35.26
N ALA A 16 -16.97 5.14 -34.98
CA ALA A 16 -17.88 6.01 -34.21
C ALA A 16 -17.35 6.34 -32.80
N LYS A 17 -16.74 5.36 -32.14
CA LYS A 17 -16.12 5.59 -30.83
C LYS A 17 -14.91 6.49 -30.94
N PHE A 18 -14.06 6.29 -31.94
CA PHE A 18 -12.91 7.14 -32.20
C PHE A 18 -13.34 8.58 -32.44
N GLU A 19 -14.27 8.80 -33.37
CA GLU A 19 -14.79 10.14 -33.70
C GLU A 19 -15.41 10.85 -32.48
N SER A 20 -16.14 10.10 -31.64
CA SER A 20 -16.71 10.63 -30.40
C SER A 20 -15.62 11.10 -29.43
N ALA A 21 -14.60 10.28 -29.24
CA ALA A 21 -13.46 10.64 -28.35
C ALA A 21 -12.64 11.79 -28.94
N TYR A 22 -12.40 11.78 -30.24
CA TYR A 22 -11.66 12.83 -30.94
C TYR A 22 -12.37 14.19 -30.84
N ARG A 23 -13.71 14.18 -31.05
CA ARG A 23 -14.55 15.40 -30.90
C ARG A 23 -14.51 15.95 -29.47
N GLN A 24 -14.48 15.09 -28.46
CA GLN A 24 -14.35 15.55 -27.07
C GLN A 24 -12.99 16.20 -26.77
N LEU A 25 -11.92 15.72 -27.39
CA LEU A 25 -10.56 16.23 -27.15
C LEU A 25 -10.25 17.48 -28.00
N PHE A 26 -10.71 17.52 -29.27
CA PHE A 26 -10.30 18.52 -30.23
C PHE A 26 -11.46 19.41 -30.74
N GLY A 27 -12.67 19.20 -30.26
CA GLY A 27 -13.85 19.99 -30.59
C GLY A 27 -14.53 19.67 -31.92
N GLN A 28 -13.84 19.05 -32.85
CA GLN A 28 -14.35 18.68 -34.18
C GLN A 28 -13.74 17.39 -34.70
N VAL A 29 -14.35 16.79 -35.68
CA VAL A 29 -13.85 15.63 -36.44
C VAL A 29 -13.51 16.09 -37.86
N ILE A 30 -12.53 15.49 -38.49
CA ILE A 30 -12.17 15.74 -39.86
C ILE A 30 -12.89 14.69 -40.71
N ASP A 31 -13.87 15.15 -41.48
CA ASP A 31 -14.66 14.28 -42.36
C ASP A 31 -13.82 13.70 -43.49
N GLY A 32 -14.09 12.43 -43.83
CA GLY A 32 -13.44 11.75 -44.94
C GLY A 32 -12.01 11.24 -44.72
N LEU A 33 -11.52 11.26 -43.49
CA LEU A 33 -10.26 10.61 -43.15
C LEU A 33 -10.45 9.12 -42.90
N GLU A 34 -9.58 8.32 -43.52
CA GLU A 34 -9.45 6.89 -43.17
C GLU A 34 -8.77 6.78 -41.80
N VAL A 35 -9.34 5.95 -40.94
CA VAL A 35 -8.84 5.68 -39.61
C VAL A 35 -8.23 4.29 -39.57
N GLU A 36 -6.95 4.19 -39.26
CA GLU A 36 -6.24 2.95 -39.10
C GLU A 36 -5.90 2.69 -37.62
N ILE A 37 -6.12 1.46 -37.16
CA ILE A 37 -5.71 1.04 -35.82
C ILE A 37 -4.32 0.39 -35.90
N THR A 38 -3.30 1.10 -35.48
CA THR A 38 -1.91 0.63 -35.54
C THR A 38 -1.52 -0.23 -34.33
N ASN A 39 -2.15 -0.01 -33.17
CA ASN A 39 -1.82 -0.72 -31.94
C ASN A 39 -3.08 -1.07 -31.14
N TRP A 40 -3.05 -2.25 -30.54
CA TRP A 40 -4.04 -2.69 -29.57
C TRP A 40 -3.40 -2.85 -28.20
N SER A 41 -4.04 -2.32 -27.19
CA SER A 41 -3.60 -2.52 -25.79
C SER A 41 -4.78 -2.98 -24.95
N LEU A 42 -4.58 -4.06 -24.19
CA LEU A 42 -5.57 -4.56 -23.25
C LEU A 42 -4.97 -4.56 -21.85
N THR A 43 -5.56 -3.80 -20.95
CA THR A 43 -5.23 -3.85 -19.53
C THR A 43 -6.30 -4.61 -18.76
N VAL A 44 -5.92 -5.69 -18.11
CA VAL A 44 -6.81 -6.48 -17.26
C VAL A 44 -6.39 -6.29 -15.81
N ALA A 45 -7.33 -5.87 -14.99
CA ALA A 45 -7.10 -5.74 -13.55
C ALA A 45 -8.25 -6.39 -12.79
N THR A 46 -7.94 -6.98 -11.64
CA THR A 46 -8.96 -7.43 -10.71
C THR A 46 -9.63 -6.22 -10.05
N THR A 47 -10.89 -6.35 -9.72
CA THR A 47 -11.60 -5.32 -8.94
C THR A 47 -10.85 -5.12 -7.61
N ARG A 48 -10.41 -3.90 -7.37
CA ARG A 48 -9.75 -3.56 -6.10
C ARG A 48 -10.75 -3.75 -4.98
N GLN A 49 -10.46 -4.68 -4.08
CA GLN A 49 -11.26 -4.78 -2.86
C GLN A 49 -11.07 -3.48 -2.07
N MET A 50 -12.18 -2.80 -1.78
CA MET A 50 -12.14 -1.65 -0.89
C MET A 50 -11.77 -2.15 0.50
N ILE A 51 -10.57 -1.82 0.96
CA ILE A 51 -10.17 -2.08 2.33
C ILE A 51 -11.03 -1.19 3.23
N PRO A 52 -11.84 -1.75 4.13
CA PRO A 52 -12.66 -0.95 5.01
C PRO A 52 -11.76 -0.04 5.85
N LYS A 53 -12.19 1.20 6.05
CA LYS A 53 -11.47 2.13 6.94
C LYS A 53 -11.52 1.57 8.37
N VAL A 54 -10.41 1.05 8.83
CA VAL A 54 -10.29 0.56 10.21
C VAL A 54 -10.02 1.74 11.14
N LYS A 55 -10.74 1.81 12.25
CA LYS A 55 -10.47 2.80 13.29
C LYS A 55 -9.09 2.52 13.88
N ARG A 56 -8.20 3.49 13.82
CA ARG A 56 -6.84 3.35 14.35
C ARG A 56 -6.86 3.36 15.87
N ASN A 57 -6.18 2.39 16.47
CA ASN A 57 -5.91 2.38 17.89
C ASN A 57 -4.62 3.17 18.16
N LEU A 58 -4.72 4.22 18.96
CA LEU A 58 -3.60 5.09 19.33
C LEU A 58 -2.90 4.66 20.63
N ALA A 59 -3.47 3.69 21.33
CA ALA A 59 -2.90 3.10 22.54
C ALA A 59 -3.10 1.60 22.53
N GLY A 60 -2.22 0.88 23.20
CA GLY A 60 -2.27 -0.57 23.31
C GLY A 60 -1.86 -1.04 24.70
N HIS A 61 -1.98 -2.33 24.96
CA HIS A 61 -1.45 -2.94 26.16
C HIS A 61 0.00 -3.34 25.95
N LYS A 62 0.83 -3.06 26.94
CA LYS A 62 2.25 -3.41 26.91
C LYS A 62 2.42 -4.89 27.26
N LEU A 63 3.08 -5.63 26.39
CA LEU A 63 3.57 -6.97 26.70
C LEU A 63 5.07 -6.88 27.06
N GLN A 64 5.48 -7.75 27.98
CA GLN A 64 6.89 -7.88 28.30
C GLN A 64 7.53 -8.94 27.41
N PHE A 65 8.48 -8.52 26.59
CA PHE A 65 9.29 -9.39 25.75
C PHE A 65 10.69 -9.52 26.36
N ARG A 66 11.22 -10.73 26.39
CA ARG A 66 12.51 -11.02 27.03
C ARG A 66 13.68 -11.01 26.07
N GLU A 67 13.43 -11.28 24.80
CA GLU A 67 14.50 -11.35 23.82
C GLU A 67 15.05 -9.96 23.52
N LYS A 68 16.38 -9.87 23.45
CA LYS A 68 17.11 -8.63 23.19
C LYS A 68 18.06 -8.80 22.03
N ARG A 69 18.17 -7.75 21.19
CA ARG A 69 19.16 -7.63 20.13
C ARG A 69 19.79 -6.26 20.14
N ASN A 70 21.02 -6.18 19.71
CA ASN A 70 21.70 -4.90 19.56
C ASN A 70 21.53 -4.38 18.13
N PHE A 71 21.20 -3.10 17.99
CA PHE A 71 21.22 -2.41 16.71
C PHE A 71 21.73 -0.98 16.86
N PHE A 72 22.19 -0.41 15.75
CA PHE A 72 22.64 0.99 15.74
C PHE A 72 21.43 1.92 15.61
N ASP A 73 21.16 2.72 16.65
CA ASP A 73 20.12 3.76 16.63
C ASP A 73 20.71 5.04 16.03
N ALA A 74 20.29 5.38 14.81
CA ALA A 74 20.78 6.54 14.09
C ALA A 74 20.44 7.87 14.78
N ALA A 75 19.33 7.94 15.50
CA ALA A 75 18.93 9.15 16.23
C ALA A 75 19.83 9.40 17.43
N LEU A 76 20.25 8.34 18.11
CA LEU A 76 21.16 8.39 19.26
C LEU A 76 22.63 8.26 18.86
N ARG A 77 22.94 7.94 17.59
CA ARG A 77 24.29 7.68 17.05
C ARG A 77 25.10 6.66 17.86
N ARG A 78 24.44 5.64 18.37
CA ARG A 78 25.07 4.58 19.16
C ARG A 78 24.32 3.26 19.04
N THR A 79 25.01 2.18 19.34
CA THR A 79 24.40 0.87 19.49
C THR A 79 23.58 0.82 20.78
N VAL A 80 22.35 0.33 20.68
CA VAL A 80 21.41 0.19 21.79
C VAL A 80 20.92 -1.27 21.87
N SER A 81 20.62 -1.70 23.08
CA SER A 81 19.96 -2.98 23.32
C SER A 81 18.46 -2.80 23.12
N ALA A 82 17.89 -3.48 22.12
CA ALA A 82 16.50 -3.39 21.73
C ALA A 82 15.74 -4.66 22.07
N THR A 83 14.47 -4.51 22.40
CA THR A 83 13.55 -5.65 22.52
C THR A 83 13.33 -6.26 21.13
N SER A 84 13.48 -7.58 21.03
CA SER A 84 13.27 -8.32 19.78
C SER A 84 11.97 -9.12 19.89
N VAL A 85 11.09 -8.97 18.89
CA VAL A 85 9.81 -9.70 18.84
C VAL A 85 9.51 -10.17 17.42
N GLN A 86 8.84 -11.29 17.30
CA GLN A 86 8.29 -11.73 16.01
C GLN A 86 7.05 -10.91 15.66
N ARG A 87 6.86 -10.67 14.36
CA ARG A 87 5.69 -9.94 13.85
C ARG A 87 4.37 -10.52 14.33
N SER A 88 4.29 -11.85 14.43
CA SER A 88 3.12 -12.58 14.92
C SER A 88 2.73 -12.25 16.36
N ALA A 89 3.66 -11.78 17.18
CA ALA A 89 3.38 -11.35 18.55
C ALA A 89 2.77 -9.93 18.62
N MET A 90 2.87 -9.16 17.54
CA MET A 90 2.27 -7.82 17.43
C MET A 90 0.79 -7.92 17.02
N GLN A 91 0.00 -8.60 17.84
CA GLN A 91 -1.44 -8.72 17.66
C GLN A 91 -2.15 -7.35 17.79
N PRO A 92 -3.44 -7.23 17.37
CA PRO A 92 -4.20 -6.01 17.57
C PRO A 92 -4.15 -5.53 19.03
N ASN A 93 -3.92 -4.23 19.22
CA ASN A 93 -3.77 -3.55 20.53
C ASN A 93 -2.51 -3.94 21.32
N VAL A 94 -1.57 -4.70 20.78
CA VAL A 94 -0.27 -4.89 21.42
C VAL A 94 0.59 -3.68 21.16
N GLN A 95 1.17 -3.13 22.24
CA GLN A 95 2.07 -1.99 22.21
C GLN A 95 3.49 -2.41 22.56
N LEU A 96 4.45 -1.93 21.76
CA LEU A 96 5.88 -2.15 21.95
C LEU A 96 6.62 -0.81 21.90
N ASP A 97 7.24 -0.43 23.00
CA ASP A 97 8.04 0.80 23.06
C ASP A 97 9.44 0.56 22.50
N GLY A 98 9.92 1.48 21.67
CA GLY A 98 11.32 1.48 21.24
C GLY A 98 12.30 1.87 22.37
N PRO A 99 13.53 1.38 22.27
CA PRO A 99 14.14 0.70 21.13
C PRO A 99 13.70 -0.77 21.01
N ALA A 100 13.25 -1.15 19.82
CA ALA A 100 12.76 -2.49 19.53
C ALA A 100 12.98 -2.89 18.07
N VAL A 101 12.98 -4.20 17.82
CA VAL A 101 13.04 -4.79 16.47
C VAL A 101 11.90 -5.78 16.33
N ILE A 102 11.03 -5.57 15.35
CA ILE A 102 9.93 -6.47 15.00
C ILE A 102 10.40 -7.24 13.77
N ILE A 103 10.54 -8.55 13.89
CA ILE A 103 11.13 -9.43 12.89
C ILE A 103 10.02 -10.09 12.10
N GLU A 104 10.16 -10.11 10.79
CA GLU A 104 9.37 -10.84 9.81
C GLU A 104 10.28 -11.80 9.03
N ASP A 105 9.71 -12.67 8.20
CA ASP A 105 10.50 -13.70 7.50
C ASP A 105 11.55 -13.07 6.55
N GLU A 106 11.22 -11.99 5.86
CA GLU A 106 12.08 -11.36 4.85
C GLU A 106 12.51 -9.94 5.23
N THR A 107 11.99 -9.38 6.32
CA THR A 107 12.23 -7.98 6.69
C THR A 107 12.18 -7.77 8.20
N ALA A 108 12.51 -6.56 8.64
CA ALA A 108 12.37 -6.17 10.04
C ALA A 108 11.95 -4.70 10.15
N THR A 109 11.07 -4.42 11.09
CA THR A 109 10.70 -3.05 11.45
C THR A 109 11.52 -2.60 12.65
N ILE A 110 12.33 -1.56 12.46
CA ILE A 110 13.10 -0.93 13.54
C ILE A 110 12.25 0.15 14.20
N VAL A 111 11.98 -0.03 15.49
CA VAL A 111 11.29 0.95 16.33
C VAL A 111 12.38 1.67 17.15
N THR A 112 12.76 2.86 16.74
CA THR A 112 13.78 3.62 17.46
C THR A 112 13.26 4.09 18.83
N SER A 113 14.15 4.56 19.70
CA SER A 113 13.82 4.99 21.07
C SER A 113 12.72 6.06 21.14
N GLY A 114 12.61 6.90 20.11
CA GLY A 114 11.60 7.96 20.02
C GLY A 114 10.22 7.51 19.56
N PHE A 115 10.01 6.21 19.32
CA PHE A 115 8.73 5.71 18.79
C PHE A 115 8.16 4.56 19.62
N THR A 116 6.85 4.38 19.48
CA THR A 116 6.08 3.25 19.99
C THR A 116 5.37 2.60 18.82
N ALA A 117 5.43 1.28 18.71
CA ALA A 117 4.68 0.51 17.72
C ALA A 117 3.41 -0.07 18.34
N ILE A 118 2.30 -0.04 17.59
CA ILE A 118 1.01 -0.59 18.04
C ILE A 118 0.44 -1.44 16.91
N GLY A 119 0.10 -2.70 17.20
CA GLY A 119 -0.59 -3.59 16.28
C GLY A 119 -2.03 -3.12 16.04
N GLN A 120 -2.43 -3.06 14.77
CA GLN A 120 -3.77 -2.64 14.36
C GLN A 120 -4.65 -3.84 13.99
N ALA A 121 -5.96 -3.64 13.97
CA ALA A 121 -6.93 -4.70 13.66
C ALA A 121 -6.86 -5.18 12.20
N ASP A 122 -6.33 -4.36 11.29
CA ASP A 122 -6.11 -4.71 9.88
C ASP A 122 -4.77 -5.40 9.63
N GLY A 123 -4.04 -5.74 10.69
CA GLY A 123 -2.71 -6.33 10.60
C GLY A 123 -1.59 -5.32 10.34
N SER A 124 -1.84 -4.03 10.21
CA SER A 124 -0.78 -3.02 10.07
C SER A 124 -0.10 -2.70 11.42
N LEU A 125 1.06 -2.06 11.35
CA LEU A 125 1.74 -1.47 12.51
C LEU A 125 1.59 0.05 12.44
N LEU A 126 1.11 0.64 13.53
CA LEU A 126 1.11 2.08 13.71
C LEU A 126 2.33 2.49 14.54
N LEU A 127 3.20 3.32 13.98
CA LEU A 127 4.32 3.90 14.70
C LEU A 127 3.95 5.31 15.17
N LEU A 128 3.89 5.50 16.48
CA LEU A 128 3.63 6.79 17.10
C LEU A 128 4.92 7.37 17.66
N ARG A 129 5.18 8.64 17.36
CA ARG A 129 6.28 9.37 17.97
C ARG A 129 5.93 9.64 19.43
N LYS A 130 6.88 9.34 20.32
CA LYS A 130 6.77 9.71 21.73
C LYS A 130 6.90 11.23 21.87
N GLU A 131 6.14 11.81 22.77
CA GLU A 131 6.34 13.20 23.12
C GLU A 131 7.74 13.38 23.77
N PRO A 132 8.45 14.47 23.47
CA PRO A 132 9.70 14.75 24.14
C PRO A 132 9.42 14.84 25.66
N THR A 133 10.08 14.01 26.45
CA THR A 133 10.07 14.19 27.91
C THR A 133 10.77 15.51 28.20
N GLN A 134 10.04 16.47 28.76
CA GLN A 134 10.58 17.73 29.26
C GLN A 134 11.51 17.45 30.42
#